data_3dd2cc0c868a0c1af9cb03b8fcb5dc44
#
_entry.id   3dd2cc0c868a0c1af9cb03b8fcb5dc44
#
_cell.length_a   1.000
_cell.length_b   1.000
_cell.length_c   1.000
_cell.angle_alpha   90.00
_cell.angle_beta   90.00
_cell.angle_gamma   90.00
#
_symmetry.space_group_name_H-M   'P 1'
#
loop_
_entity.id
_entity.type
_entity.pdbx_description
1 polymer ?
#
loop_
_entity_poly.entity_id
_entity_poly.type
_entity_poly.pdbx_seq_one_letter_code
_entity_poly.pdbx_strand_id
1 'polypeptide(L)'
;MKIKEGEQLPNSEFYYLDSNGAAKKITTAEVFKNHKTIVIGVPGAFTKVCSAKHLPGYVNNYEEAKNKGVTKIICVSVNDPNVMKAWGESQKVEDKIFMAADPYCEFTKSIGAEIDRHDRGQGMRSARYTMLIDDNVVKKIHAEEDTATCEISAAQNFLKLI
;
A
#
# COMPACT_ATOMS: atom_id res chain seq x y z
N MET A 1 -13.30 -4.39 -3.27
CA MET A 1 -12.50 -3.79 -4.36
C MET A 1 -13.13 -4.08 -5.70
N LYS A 2 -12.98 -3.17 -6.67
CA LYS A 2 -13.54 -3.33 -8.05
C LYS A 2 -12.51 -3.87 -9.02
N ILE A 3 -11.24 -3.45 -8.90
CA ILE A 3 -10.15 -3.92 -9.76
C ILE A 3 -9.93 -5.43 -9.61
N LYS A 4 -9.58 -6.10 -10.70
CA LYS A 4 -9.42 -7.56 -10.77
C LYS A 4 -8.02 -7.95 -11.25
N GLU A 5 -7.65 -9.20 -10.97
CA GLU A 5 -6.44 -9.81 -11.53
C GLU A 5 -6.51 -9.80 -13.07
N GLY A 6 -5.41 -9.45 -13.72
CA GLY A 6 -5.28 -9.28 -15.15
C GLY A 6 -5.56 -7.85 -15.67
N GLU A 7 -6.16 -6.99 -14.86
CA GLU A 7 -6.45 -5.61 -15.26
C GLU A 7 -5.22 -4.71 -15.08
N GLN A 8 -5.14 -3.68 -15.92
CA GLN A 8 -4.15 -2.63 -15.78
C GLN A 8 -4.59 -1.63 -14.70
N LEU A 9 -3.63 -1.17 -13.90
CA LEU A 9 -3.89 -0.12 -12.92
C LEU A 9 -4.38 1.17 -13.58
N PRO A 10 -5.38 1.84 -13.00
CA PRO A 10 -5.80 3.16 -13.46
C PRO A 10 -4.66 4.19 -13.31
N ASN A 11 -4.67 5.20 -14.17
CA ASN A 11 -3.76 6.33 -14.00
C ASN A 11 -4.17 7.16 -12.79
N SER A 12 -3.24 7.36 -11.87
CA SER A 12 -3.41 8.14 -10.64
C SER A 12 -2.06 8.65 -10.17
N GLU A 13 -2.06 9.42 -9.08
CA GLU A 13 -0.85 9.99 -8.49
C GLU A 13 -0.76 9.65 -7.00
N PHE A 14 0.47 9.52 -6.54
CA PHE A 14 0.82 9.47 -5.11
C PHE A 14 1.64 10.69 -4.73
N TYR A 15 1.54 11.07 -3.47
CA TYR A 15 2.40 12.07 -2.86
C TYR A 15 3.41 11.38 -1.93
N TYR A 16 4.58 11.98 -1.79
CA TYR A 16 5.60 11.55 -0.84
C TYR A 16 6.49 12.73 -0.46
N LEU A 17 7.23 12.61 0.64
CA LEU A 17 8.30 13.56 0.96
C LEU A 17 9.62 12.99 0.46
N ASP A 18 10.40 13.81 -0.24
CA ASP A 18 11.77 13.46 -0.61
C ASP A 18 12.72 13.52 0.60
N SER A 19 14.01 13.23 0.38
CA SER A 19 15.04 13.24 1.43
C SER A 19 15.21 14.61 2.10
N ASN A 20 14.83 15.70 1.42
CA ASN A 20 14.89 17.07 1.94
C ASN A 20 13.58 17.49 2.64
N GLY A 21 12.59 16.61 2.71
CA GLY A 21 11.28 16.91 3.28
C GLY A 21 10.36 17.71 2.36
N ALA A 22 10.68 17.83 1.07
CA ALA A 22 9.82 18.48 0.09
C ALA A 22 8.76 17.51 -0.44
N ALA A 23 7.52 17.99 -0.54
CA ALA A 23 6.42 17.21 -1.11
C ALA A 23 6.60 17.05 -2.62
N LYS A 24 6.52 15.82 -3.08
CA LYS A 24 6.64 15.40 -4.49
C LYS A 24 5.43 14.57 -4.90
N LYS A 25 5.19 14.51 -6.20
CA LYS A 25 4.23 13.62 -6.83
C LYS A 25 4.93 12.58 -7.68
N ILE A 26 4.30 11.42 -7.81
CA ILE A 26 4.70 10.36 -8.72
C ILE A 26 3.45 9.66 -9.25
N THR A 27 3.39 9.41 -10.55
CA THR A 27 2.25 8.73 -11.16
C THR A 27 2.31 7.22 -10.95
N THR A 28 1.16 6.55 -11.01
CA THR A 28 1.10 5.08 -10.99
C THR A 28 1.95 4.47 -12.10
N ALA A 29 1.91 5.05 -13.30
CA ALA A 29 2.73 4.59 -14.43
C ALA A 29 4.23 4.63 -14.11
N GLU A 30 4.73 5.70 -13.51
CA GLU A 30 6.15 5.83 -13.12
C GLU A 30 6.55 4.87 -12.01
N VAL A 31 5.66 4.67 -11.03
CA VAL A 31 5.92 3.80 -9.88
C VAL A 31 6.05 2.35 -10.28
N PHE A 32 5.15 1.87 -11.16
CA PHE A 32 4.98 0.44 -11.44
C PHE A 32 5.64 -0.02 -12.75
N LYS A 33 6.03 0.90 -13.65
CA LYS A 33 6.64 0.55 -14.93
C LYS A 33 7.92 -0.25 -14.74
N ASN A 34 7.99 -1.42 -15.39
CA ASN A 34 9.13 -2.33 -15.34
C ASN A 34 9.47 -2.83 -13.92
N HIS A 35 8.51 -2.78 -12.99
CA HIS A 35 8.68 -3.28 -11.63
C HIS A 35 7.69 -4.38 -11.29
N LYS A 36 8.17 -5.41 -10.62
CA LYS A 36 7.33 -6.37 -9.88
C LYS A 36 7.16 -5.83 -8.46
N THR A 37 5.99 -5.30 -8.15
CA THR A 37 5.72 -4.49 -6.96
C THR A 37 4.67 -5.15 -6.09
N ILE A 38 4.92 -5.24 -4.78
CA ILE A 38 3.88 -5.49 -3.78
C ILE A 38 3.30 -4.15 -3.34
N VAL A 39 1.98 -4.01 -3.43
CA VAL A 39 1.23 -2.86 -2.90
C VAL A 39 0.45 -3.28 -1.67
N ILE A 40 0.67 -2.59 -0.57
CA ILE A 40 -0.04 -2.78 0.70
C ILE A 40 -1.00 -1.60 0.86
N GLY A 41 -2.31 -1.83 0.78
CA GLY A 41 -3.32 -0.82 1.10
C GLY A 41 -3.77 -0.95 2.55
N VAL A 42 -3.77 0.15 3.27
CA VAL A 42 -4.11 0.17 4.70
C VAL A 42 -5.12 1.26 5.03
N PRO A 43 -6.03 1.02 6.02
CA PRO A 43 -7.04 2.00 6.43
C PRO A 43 -6.47 3.31 7.01
N GLY A 44 -5.27 3.29 7.56
CA GLY A 44 -4.66 4.51 8.07
C GLY A 44 -3.31 4.31 8.76
N ALA A 45 -2.42 5.28 8.55
CA ALA A 45 -1.20 5.40 9.31
C ALA A 45 -1.50 5.50 10.82
N PHE A 46 -0.63 4.95 11.65
CA PHE A 46 -0.74 4.91 13.11
C PHE A 46 -1.98 4.18 13.67
N THR A 47 -2.78 3.50 12.85
CA THR A 47 -3.88 2.69 13.34
C THR A 47 -3.39 1.32 13.80
N LYS A 48 -4.15 0.69 14.72
CA LYS A 48 -3.71 -0.48 15.49
C LYS A 48 -3.20 -1.64 14.63
N VAL A 49 -4.03 -2.16 13.73
CA VAL A 49 -3.68 -3.36 12.93
C VAL A 49 -2.64 -3.04 11.86
N CYS A 50 -2.71 -1.84 11.26
CA CYS A 50 -1.74 -1.40 10.26
C CYS A 50 -0.32 -1.31 10.85
N SER A 51 -0.20 -0.78 12.09
CA SER A 51 1.09 -0.59 12.76
C SER A 51 1.60 -1.82 13.50
N ALA A 52 0.70 -2.73 13.93
CA ALA A 52 1.09 -3.90 14.73
C ALA A 52 1.34 -5.16 13.88
N LYS A 53 0.70 -5.29 12.70
CA LYS A 53 0.72 -6.52 11.92
C LYS A 53 1.07 -6.31 10.44
N HIS A 54 0.30 -5.47 9.73
CA HIS A 54 0.35 -5.43 8.28
C HIS A 54 1.68 -4.88 7.77
N LEU A 55 2.01 -3.64 8.10
CA LEU A 55 3.27 -3.02 7.67
C LEU A 55 4.52 -3.73 8.24
N PRO A 56 4.59 -4.04 9.55
CA PRO A 56 5.74 -4.77 10.10
C PRO A 56 5.94 -6.14 9.47
N GLY A 57 4.87 -6.83 9.10
CA GLY A 57 4.95 -8.10 8.40
C GLY A 57 5.77 -8.01 7.11
N TYR A 58 5.57 -6.97 6.31
CA TYR A 58 6.33 -6.75 5.07
C TYR A 58 7.75 -6.23 5.31
N VAL A 59 7.97 -5.43 6.35
CA VAL A 59 9.34 -5.04 6.76
C VAL A 59 10.16 -6.28 7.12
N ASN A 60 9.59 -7.18 7.93
CA ASN A 60 10.28 -8.38 8.42
C ASN A 60 10.50 -9.44 7.32
N ASN A 61 9.64 -9.50 6.31
CA ASN A 61 9.72 -10.45 5.21
C ASN A 61 10.24 -9.81 3.89
N TYR A 62 10.92 -8.67 3.99
CA TYR A 62 11.44 -7.94 2.84
C TYR A 62 12.38 -8.78 1.96
N GLU A 63 13.34 -9.48 2.57
CA GLU A 63 14.28 -10.33 1.85
C GLU A 63 13.60 -11.52 1.17
N GLU A 64 12.58 -12.11 1.79
CA GLU A 64 11.79 -13.17 1.15
C GLU A 64 11.06 -12.64 -0.09
N ALA A 65 10.47 -11.46 -0.01
CA ALA A 65 9.82 -10.80 -1.16
C ALA A 65 10.83 -10.56 -2.29
N LYS A 66 12.02 -10.07 -1.99
CA LYS A 66 13.11 -9.88 -2.97
C LYS A 66 13.52 -11.19 -3.64
N ASN A 67 13.68 -12.25 -2.87
CA ASN A 67 14.03 -13.57 -3.39
C ASN A 67 12.99 -14.13 -4.36
N LYS A 68 11.75 -13.65 -4.29
CA LYS A 68 10.65 -13.97 -5.22
C LYS A 68 10.57 -13.01 -6.42
N GLY A 69 11.58 -12.17 -6.62
CA GLY A 69 11.69 -11.24 -7.74
C GLY A 69 10.92 -9.93 -7.56
N VAL A 70 10.40 -9.67 -6.36
CA VAL A 70 9.79 -8.37 -6.02
C VAL A 70 10.89 -7.32 -5.98
N THR A 71 10.74 -6.27 -6.78
CA THR A 71 11.73 -5.18 -6.88
C THR A 71 11.35 -3.96 -6.06
N LYS A 72 10.08 -3.88 -5.63
CA LYS A 72 9.55 -2.74 -4.87
C LYS A 72 8.41 -3.17 -3.94
N ILE A 73 8.34 -2.59 -2.76
CA ILE A 73 7.18 -2.69 -1.87
C ILE A 73 6.68 -1.28 -1.60
N ILE A 74 5.37 -1.07 -1.70
CA ILE A 74 4.72 0.23 -1.52
C ILE A 74 3.61 0.09 -0.48
N CYS A 75 3.56 1.01 0.47
CA CYS A 75 2.44 1.14 1.40
C CYS A 75 1.62 2.38 1.03
N VAL A 76 0.34 2.17 0.73
CA VAL A 76 -0.61 3.22 0.34
C VAL A 76 -1.62 3.44 1.45
N SER A 77 -1.84 4.69 1.82
CA SER A 77 -2.88 5.08 2.77
C SER A 77 -3.47 6.45 2.40
N VAL A 78 -4.75 6.65 2.75
CA VAL A 78 -5.44 7.94 2.64
C VAL A 78 -5.01 8.83 3.81
N ASN A 79 -3.77 9.27 3.75
CA ASN A 79 -3.10 10.17 4.67
C ASN A 79 -2.24 11.14 3.85
N ASP A 80 -1.82 12.25 4.43
CA ASP A 80 -0.89 13.16 3.79
C ASP A 80 0.56 12.64 3.81
N PRO A 81 1.47 13.20 2.98
CA PRO A 81 2.84 12.70 2.88
C PRO A 81 3.68 12.91 4.14
N ASN A 82 3.39 13.92 4.97
CA ASN A 82 4.09 14.13 6.24
C ASN A 82 3.76 13.01 7.23
N VAL A 83 2.48 12.67 7.34
CA VAL A 83 2.02 11.55 8.19
C VAL A 83 2.61 10.23 7.71
N MET A 84 2.62 9.98 6.41
CA MET A 84 3.19 8.76 5.83
C MET A 84 4.69 8.62 6.10
N LYS A 85 5.45 9.71 5.97
CA LYS A 85 6.88 9.71 6.32
C LYS A 85 7.10 9.42 7.80
N ALA A 86 6.42 10.15 8.69
CA ALA A 86 6.55 9.97 10.14
C ALA A 86 6.17 8.54 10.58
N TRP A 87 5.12 7.99 9.98
CA TRP A 87 4.71 6.62 10.27
C TRP A 87 5.75 5.60 9.77
N GLY A 88 6.27 5.77 8.57
CA GLY A 88 7.34 4.92 8.03
C GLY A 88 8.59 4.93 8.93
N GLU A 89 9.00 6.10 9.41
CA GLU A 89 10.12 6.24 10.34
C GLU A 89 9.85 5.51 11.66
N SER A 90 8.65 5.67 12.23
CA SER A 90 8.22 4.98 13.46
C SER A 90 8.21 3.46 13.31
N GLN A 91 7.92 2.95 12.12
CA GLN A 91 7.90 1.53 11.76
C GLN A 91 9.25 1.00 11.25
N LYS A 92 10.27 1.86 11.18
CA LYS A 92 11.62 1.53 10.71
C LYS A 92 11.63 0.90 9.32
N VAL A 93 10.80 1.43 8.42
CA VAL A 93 10.72 0.90 7.05
C VAL A 93 11.98 1.19 6.24
N GLU A 94 12.71 2.25 6.62
CA GLU A 94 13.93 2.69 5.94
C GLU A 94 13.68 2.86 4.43
N ASP A 95 14.50 2.25 3.59
CA ASP A 95 14.37 2.20 2.14
C ASP A 95 13.65 0.93 1.62
N LYS A 96 13.20 0.05 2.53
CA LYS A 96 12.53 -1.21 2.19
C LYS A 96 11.14 -1.01 1.62
N ILE A 97 10.40 -0.04 2.13
CA ILE A 97 9.01 0.19 1.73
C ILE A 97 8.82 1.66 1.38
N PHE A 98 8.35 1.93 0.17
CA PHE A 98 7.98 3.27 -0.27
C PHE A 98 6.64 3.66 0.36
N MET A 99 6.63 4.74 1.14
CA MET A 99 5.44 5.24 1.83
C MET A 99 4.70 6.23 0.94
N ALA A 100 3.67 5.74 0.25
CA ALA A 100 2.88 6.49 -0.72
C ALA A 100 1.63 7.08 -0.07
N ALA A 101 1.47 8.38 -0.15
CA ALA A 101 0.29 9.09 0.33
C ALA A 101 -0.76 9.21 -0.79
N ASP A 102 -2.02 8.88 -0.48
CA ASP A 102 -3.20 9.09 -1.32
C ASP A 102 -4.18 10.04 -0.61
N PRO A 103 -3.78 11.32 -0.37
CA PRO A 103 -4.50 12.22 0.55
C PRO A 103 -5.91 12.55 0.10
N TYR A 104 -6.19 12.50 -1.19
CA TYR A 104 -7.51 12.78 -1.77
C TYR A 104 -8.32 11.52 -2.06
N CYS A 105 -7.81 10.35 -1.67
CA CYS A 105 -8.48 9.06 -1.92
C CYS A 105 -8.68 8.76 -3.42
N GLU A 106 -7.86 9.33 -4.31
CA GLU A 106 -8.05 9.21 -5.76
C GLU A 106 -7.65 7.82 -6.27
N PHE A 107 -6.45 7.36 -5.93
CA PHE A 107 -6.02 6.01 -6.27
C PHE A 107 -6.94 4.96 -5.62
N THR A 108 -7.22 5.10 -4.34
CA THR A 108 -8.09 4.18 -3.60
C THR A 108 -9.47 4.06 -4.23
N LYS A 109 -10.10 5.17 -4.64
CA LYS A 109 -11.39 5.17 -5.37
C LYS A 109 -11.26 4.56 -6.76
N SER A 110 -10.18 4.85 -7.48
CA SER A 110 -10.01 4.37 -8.86
C SER A 110 -9.96 2.84 -8.94
N ILE A 111 -9.45 2.18 -7.90
CA ILE A 111 -9.43 0.71 -7.79
C ILE A 111 -10.65 0.14 -7.03
N GLY A 112 -11.57 1.00 -6.58
CA GLY A 112 -12.78 0.63 -5.82
C GLY A 112 -12.48 0.02 -4.46
N ALA A 113 -11.45 0.52 -3.77
CA ALA A 113 -11.02 0.09 -2.44
C ALA A 113 -11.41 1.06 -1.33
N GLU A 114 -12.21 2.08 -1.65
CA GLU A 114 -12.66 3.07 -0.68
C GLU A 114 -13.64 2.48 0.34
N ILE A 115 -13.50 2.91 1.59
CA ILE A 115 -14.42 2.63 2.69
C ILE A 115 -14.75 3.90 3.44
N ASP A 116 -16.00 4.01 3.91
CA ASP A 116 -16.45 5.13 4.73
C ASP A 116 -16.16 4.83 6.22
N ARG A 117 -15.42 5.74 6.85
CA ARG A 117 -15.08 5.69 8.27
C ARG A 117 -15.45 6.99 9.00
N HIS A 118 -16.47 7.70 8.52
CA HIS A 118 -16.96 8.90 9.19
C HIS A 118 -17.44 8.63 10.61
N ASP A 119 -18.02 7.47 10.88
CA ASP A 119 -18.43 7.00 12.21
C ASP A 119 -17.26 6.95 13.22
N ARG A 120 -16.03 6.87 12.73
CA ARG A 120 -14.80 6.84 13.52
C ARG A 120 -14.00 8.13 13.45
N GLY A 121 -14.55 9.18 12.85
CA GLY A 121 -13.86 10.46 12.63
C GLY A 121 -12.68 10.38 11.66
N GLN A 122 -12.63 9.34 10.81
CA GLN A 122 -11.52 9.11 9.89
C GLN A 122 -11.84 9.53 8.44
N GLY A 123 -13.13 9.77 8.13
CA GLY A 123 -13.55 10.07 6.76
C GLY A 123 -13.42 8.89 5.80
N MET A 124 -13.17 9.19 4.53
CA MET A 124 -12.92 8.15 3.53
C MET A 124 -11.53 7.55 3.70
N ARG A 125 -11.45 6.23 3.70
CA ARG A 125 -10.21 5.47 3.88
C ARG A 125 -10.11 4.34 2.87
N SER A 126 -8.96 3.66 2.87
CA SER A 126 -8.74 2.45 2.08
C SER A 126 -9.18 1.20 2.84
N ALA A 127 -9.71 0.22 2.13
CA ALA A 127 -9.77 -1.16 2.58
C ALA A 127 -8.36 -1.69 2.88
N ARG A 128 -8.29 -2.83 3.59
CA ARG A 128 -7.03 -3.54 3.80
C ARG A 128 -6.85 -4.58 2.70
N TYR A 129 -5.75 -4.47 1.97
CA TYR A 129 -5.42 -5.42 0.91
C TYR A 129 -3.91 -5.52 0.69
N THR A 130 -3.52 -6.55 -0.02
CA THR A 130 -2.21 -6.66 -0.68
C THR A 130 -2.41 -7.06 -2.13
N MET A 131 -1.67 -6.42 -3.03
CA MET A 131 -1.64 -6.72 -4.45
C MET A 131 -0.22 -6.98 -4.93
N LEU A 132 -0.07 -7.89 -5.88
CA LEU A 132 1.11 -8.00 -6.71
C LEU A 132 0.84 -7.33 -8.04
N ILE A 133 1.66 -6.37 -8.40
CA ILE A 133 1.63 -5.64 -9.67
C ILE A 133 2.91 -5.98 -10.45
N ASP A 134 2.77 -6.30 -11.71
CA ASP A 134 3.89 -6.49 -12.62
C ASP A 134 3.69 -5.60 -13.84
N ASP A 135 4.57 -4.62 -14.01
CA ASP A 135 4.52 -3.63 -15.09
C ASP A 135 3.11 -3.02 -15.30
N ASN A 136 2.56 -2.42 -14.25
CA ASN A 136 1.21 -1.83 -14.19
C ASN A 136 0.03 -2.82 -14.30
N VAL A 137 0.26 -4.12 -14.41
CA VAL A 137 -0.81 -5.13 -14.49
C VAL A 137 -0.96 -5.84 -13.13
N VAL A 138 -2.18 -5.91 -12.66
CA VAL A 138 -2.52 -6.62 -11.41
C VAL A 138 -2.39 -8.14 -11.63
N LYS A 139 -1.50 -8.80 -10.90
CA LYS A 139 -1.28 -10.24 -10.99
C LYS A 139 -1.98 -11.03 -9.89
N LYS A 140 -2.07 -10.44 -8.69
CA LYS A 140 -2.70 -11.08 -7.53
C LYS A 140 -3.31 -10.03 -6.62
N ILE A 141 -4.47 -10.33 -6.02
CA ILE A 141 -5.14 -9.48 -5.03
C ILE A 141 -5.62 -10.33 -3.88
N HIS A 142 -5.31 -9.90 -2.66
CA HIS A 142 -5.92 -10.39 -1.44
C HIS A 142 -6.42 -9.21 -0.62
N ALA A 143 -7.75 -9.05 -0.55
CA ALA A 143 -8.42 -8.02 0.23
C ALA A 143 -9.13 -8.65 1.42
N GLU A 144 -8.91 -8.11 2.61
CA GLU A 144 -9.63 -8.54 3.81
C GLU A 144 -11.11 -8.12 3.72
N GLU A 145 -12.00 -8.96 4.22
CA GLU A 145 -13.42 -8.63 4.35
C GLU A 145 -13.65 -7.58 5.45
N ASP A 146 -12.87 -7.67 6.53
CA ASP A 146 -12.87 -6.72 7.64
C ASP A 146 -11.47 -6.10 7.82
N THR A 147 -11.42 -4.78 7.90
CA THR A 147 -10.17 -4.03 8.15
C THR A 147 -9.56 -4.27 9.53
N ALA A 148 -10.30 -4.86 10.47
CA ALA A 148 -9.78 -5.29 11.78
C ALA A 148 -8.93 -6.57 11.67
N THR A 149 -9.06 -7.32 10.58
CA THR A 149 -8.26 -8.52 10.31
C THR A 149 -7.04 -8.22 9.44
N CYS A 150 -6.01 -9.03 9.55
CA CYS A 150 -4.85 -9.04 8.68
C CYS A 150 -4.36 -10.49 8.63
N GLU A 151 -4.92 -11.27 7.72
CA GLU A 151 -4.66 -12.69 7.55
C GLU A 151 -4.26 -13.00 6.11
N ILE A 152 -5.21 -12.88 5.17
CA ILE A 152 -4.94 -13.19 3.76
C ILE A 152 -4.05 -12.13 3.10
N SER A 153 -4.09 -10.90 3.57
CA SER A 153 -3.22 -9.80 3.14
C SER A 153 -1.86 -9.77 3.86
N ALA A 154 -1.69 -10.56 4.93
CA ALA A 154 -0.45 -10.63 5.68
C ALA A 154 0.71 -11.18 4.83
N ALA A 155 1.92 -10.64 5.04
CA ALA A 155 3.10 -10.97 4.24
C ALA A 155 3.36 -12.48 4.17
N GLN A 156 3.37 -13.17 5.32
CA GLN A 156 3.63 -14.60 5.41
C GLN A 156 2.63 -15.47 4.62
N ASN A 157 1.40 -15.01 4.42
CA ASN A 157 0.38 -15.72 3.65
C ASN A 157 0.42 -15.31 2.18
N PHE A 158 0.54 -14.02 1.90
CA PHE A 158 0.58 -13.51 0.53
C PHE A 158 1.83 -13.97 -0.24
N LEU A 159 3.00 -13.96 0.40
CA LEU A 159 4.26 -14.39 -0.22
C LEU A 159 4.28 -15.87 -0.64
N LYS A 160 3.49 -16.72 -0.01
CA LYS A 160 3.35 -18.13 -0.45
C LYS A 160 2.66 -18.31 -1.79
N LEU A 161 1.97 -17.28 -2.27
CA LEU A 161 1.12 -17.32 -3.46
C LEU A 161 1.77 -16.68 -4.70
N ILE A 162 2.95 -16.11 -4.54
CA ILE A 162 3.66 -15.38 -5.62
C ILE A 162 5.05 -15.96 -5.85
#